data_35201931e36f4d1f3f60ae0b83b5238b
#
_entry.id   35201931e36f4d1f3f60ae0b83b5238b
#
_cell.length_a   1.000
_cell.length_b   1.000
_cell.length_c   1.000
_cell.angle_alpha   90.00
_cell.angle_beta   90.00
_cell.angle_gamma   90.00
#
_symmetry.space_group_name_H-M   'P 1'
#
loop_
_entity.id
_entity.type
_entity.pdbx_description
1 polymer ?
#
loop_
_entity_poly.entity_id
_entity_poly.type
_entity_poly.pdbx_seq_one_letter_code
_entity_poly.pdbx_strand_id
1 'polypeptide(L)'
;MSPSHDSVPPRPEAPRPVTVVVVHWNQPDAVADTLDQFRAQTAVAASGLRVIIVDNASEPDRRARLHQLVGDASDVEIIDHPANDGFGGGANAGLRRWLDEGGNGDDWVLLCPHDVALAPDCVELLLDAARAEPMAGLACADVGDGHVPYIDPYFGGITMPGSPLPGWQPADYPHGTLMALRRACLDEIGLFDESFFAYCEEADLALRARASGWTCGLVRGARVQNVNLGSSVAVVDYLQQRNTLRLVRSMSGRYHVFIRLLISVGQVVSGVLRPASAPLVFHPRARLLGMRDYLLGRSGPPPPLT
;
A
#
# COMPACT_ATOMS: atom_id res chain seq x y z
N MET A 1 -22.80 48.99 -30.70
CA MET A 1 -22.01 48.84 -29.46
C MET A 1 -22.69 47.77 -28.62
N SER A 2 -22.19 46.52 -28.68
CA SER A 2 -22.69 45.41 -27.86
C SER A 2 -21.92 45.41 -26.55
N PRO A 3 -22.59 45.17 -25.42
CA PRO A 3 -21.90 45.09 -24.13
C PRO A 3 -21.04 43.85 -24.05
N SER A 4 -19.76 44.04 -23.68
CA SER A 4 -18.83 42.98 -23.33
C SER A 4 -19.35 42.19 -22.13
N HIS A 5 -19.56 40.89 -22.31
CA HIS A 5 -19.76 39.95 -21.19
C HIS A 5 -18.44 39.88 -20.38
N ASP A 6 -18.39 40.57 -19.28
CA ASP A 6 -17.38 40.35 -18.24
C ASP A 6 -17.58 38.93 -17.69
N SER A 7 -16.73 38.01 -18.11
CA SER A 7 -16.65 36.68 -17.50
C SER A 7 -16.11 36.83 -16.08
N VAL A 8 -16.99 36.64 -15.10
CA VAL A 8 -16.60 36.50 -13.69
C VAL A 8 -15.62 35.34 -13.59
N PRO A 9 -14.41 35.53 -13.03
CA PRO A 9 -13.48 34.44 -12.86
C PRO A 9 -14.13 33.34 -11.98
N PRO A 10 -13.90 32.05 -12.31
CA PRO A 10 -14.43 30.96 -11.49
C PRO A 10 -13.99 31.14 -10.03
N ARG A 11 -14.92 30.98 -9.10
CA ARG A 11 -14.60 30.97 -7.67
C ARG A 11 -13.53 29.90 -7.44
N PRO A 12 -12.51 30.18 -6.61
CA PRO A 12 -11.56 29.15 -6.22
C PRO A 12 -12.35 27.98 -5.59
N GLU A 13 -12.18 26.80 -6.12
CA GLU A 13 -12.77 25.57 -5.59
C GLU A 13 -12.29 25.40 -4.15
N ALA A 14 -13.22 25.12 -3.22
CA ALA A 14 -12.84 24.88 -1.83
C ALA A 14 -11.82 23.72 -1.76
N PRO A 15 -10.80 23.80 -0.91
CA PRO A 15 -9.82 22.74 -0.79
C PRO A 15 -10.53 21.42 -0.47
N ARG A 16 -10.23 20.38 -1.25
CA ARG A 16 -10.79 19.05 -1.03
C ARG A 16 -10.21 18.43 0.23
N PRO A 17 -11.01 17.67 1.00
CA PRO A 17 -10.51 17.01 2.20
C PRO A 17 -9.40 16.02 1.85
N VAL A 18 -8.46 15.83 2.77
CA VAL A 18 -7.51 14.69 2.71
C VAL A 18 -8.34 13.40 2.77
N THR A 19 -8.27 12.59 1.73
CA THR A 19 -8.99 11.31 1.69
C THR A 19 -8.04 10.17 1.99
N VAL A 20 -8.46 9.27 2.89
CA VAL A 20 -7.70 8.10 3.32
C VAL A 20 -8.55 6.85 3.18
N VAL A 21 -8.00 5.83 2.53
CA VAL A 21 -8.53 4.46 2.53
C VAL A 21 -7.76 3.65 3.57
N VAL A 22 -8.45 3.06 4.53
CA VAL A 22 -7.88 2.22 5.59
C VAL A 22 -8.38 0.79 5.41
N VAL A 23 -7.46 -0.16 5.18
CA VAL A 23 -7.80 -1.58 5.10
C VAL A 23 -7.71 -2.19 6.48
N HIS A 24 -8.84 -2.71 6.98
CA HIS A 24 -8.99 -3.28 8.32
C HIS A 24 -9.30 -4.77 8.26
N TRP A 25 -8.75 -5.52 9.20
CA TRP A 25 -9.13 -6.91 9.49
C TRP A 25 -8.87 -7.26 10.95
N ASN A 26 -9.93 -7.61 11.69
CA ASN A 26 -9.92 -8.14 13.05
C ASN A 26 -9.23 -7.30 14.17
N GLN A 27 -8.88 -6.04 13.93
CA GLN A 27 -8.20 -5.17 14.91
C GLN A 27 -8.88 -3.79 15.04
N PRO A 28 -10.14 -3.73 15.51
CA PRO A 28 -10.93 -2.49 15.52
C PRO A 28 -10.34 -1.39 16.41
N ASP A 29 -9.68 -1.73 17.52
CA ASP A 29 -9.09 -0.72 18.41
C ASP A 29 -7.88 -0.04 17.74
N ALA A 30 -7.09 -0.75 16.92
CA ALA A 30 -6.01 -0.15 16.13
C ALA A 30 -6.53 0.83 15.06
N VAL A 31 -7.74 0.61 14.51
CA VAL A 31 -8.39 1.56 13.60
C VAL A 31 -8.70 2.87 14.32
N ALA A 32 -9.21 2.81 15.56
CA ALA A 32 -9.52 4.01 16.34
C ALA A 32 -8.26 4.85 16.57
N ASP A 33 -7.15 4.22 16.95
CA ASP A 33 -5.85 4.89 17.10
C ASP A 33 -5.38 5.51 15.78
N THR A 34 -5.53 4.79 14.67
CA THR A 34 -5.18 5.28 13.32
C THR A 34 -6.03 6.49 12.91
N LEU A 35 -7.34 6.48 13.19
CA LEU A 35 -8.22 7.63 12.95
C LEU A 35 -7.76 8.88 13.71
N ASP A 36 -7.41 8.73 14.99
CA ASP A 36 -6.93 9.83 15.80
C ASP A 36 -5.60 10.40 15.28
N GLN A 37 -4.70 9.53 14.78
CA GLN A 37 -3.47 9.95 14.12
C GLN A 37 -3.72 10.80 12.87
N PHE A 38 -4.69 10.42 12.02
CA PHE A 38 -5.05 11.21 10.84
C PHE A 38 -5.74 12.52 11.21
N ARG A 39 -6.65 12.52 12.18
CA ARG A 39 -7.31 13.75 12.67
C ARG A 39 -6.34 14.78 13.24
N ALA A 40 -5.22 14.32 13.79
CA ALA A 40 -4.17 15.17 14.35
C ALA A 40 -3.18 15.73 13.30
N GLN A 41 -3.31 15.37 12.00
CA GLN A 41 -2.39 15.85 10.97
C GLN A 41 -2.59 17.34 10.63
N THR A 42 -1.49 18.05 10.41
CA THR A 42 -1.50 19.49 10.03
C THR A 42 -2.29 19.75 8.74
N ALA A 43 -2.10 18.90 7.73
CA ALA A 43 -2.84 18.98 6.46
C ALA A 43 -4.37 18.88 6.64
N VAL A 44 -4.83 18.08 7.60
CA VAL A 44 -6.26 17.87 7.88
C VAL A 44 -6.87 19.10 8.53
N ALA A 45 -6.13 19.81 9.39
CA ALA A 45 -6.61 21.05 10.00
C ALA A 45 -6.94 22.14 8.96
N ALA A 46 -6.27 22.11 7.81
CA ALA A 46 -6.47 23.09 6.73
C ALA A 46 -7.58 22.73 5.75
N SER A 47 -7.78 21.44 5.45
CA SER A 47 -8.66 20.97 4.35
C SER A 47 -9.76 20.00 4.78
N GLY A 48 -9.75 19.53 6.01
CA GLY A 48 -10.67 18.49 6.51
C GLY A 48 -10.18 17.06 6.18
N LEU A 49 -10.91 16.08 6.71
CA LEU A 49 -10.60 14.65 6.59
C LEU A 49 -11.81 13.89 6.04
N ARG A 50 -11.54 12.92 5.17
CA ARG A 50 -12.46 11.90 4.73
C ARG A 50 -11.80 10.54 4.86
N VAL A 51 -12.38 9.62 5.60
CA VAL A 51 -11.85 8.27 5.77
C VAL A 51 -12.83 7.23 5.23
N ILE A 52 -12.33 6.33 4.41
CA ILE A 52 -13.05 5.14 3.94
C ILE A 52 -12.38 3.93 4.59
N ILE A 53 -13.02 3.35 5.58
CA ILE A 53 -12.56 2.12 6.22
C ILE A 53 -13.17 0.94 5.46
N VAL A 54 -12.33 0.02 5.00
CA VAL A 54 -12.80 -1.25 4.44
C VAL A 54 -12.59 -2.34 5.47
N ASP A 55 -13.69 -2.82 6.06
CA ASP A 55 -13.68 -4.02 6.90
C ASP A 55 -13.59 -5.26 6.01
N ASN A 56 -12.40 -5.84 5.91
CA ASN A 56 -12.07 -6.93 4.99
C ASN A 56 -12.55 -8.30 5.50
N ALA A 57 -13.86 -8.40 5.79
CA ALA A 57 -14.54 -9.56 6.38
C ALA A 57 -13.97 -9.97 7.74
N SER A 58 -13.92 -9.04 8.68
CA SER A 58 -13.62 -9.36 10.08
C SER A 58 -14.67 -10.28 10.71
N GLU A 59 -14.30 -10.95 11.78
CA GLU A 59 -15.24 -11.72 12.59
C GLU A 59 -16.38 -10.84 13.13
N PRO A 60 -17.60 -11.39 13.30
CA PRO A 60 -18.80 -10.58 13.60
C PRO A 60 -18.67 -9.67 14.82
N ASP A 61 -18.03 -10.15 15.92
CA ASP A 61 -17.80 -9.37 17.13
C ASP A 61 -16.78 -8.23 16.89
N ARG A 62 -15.76 -8.45 16.08
CA ARG A 62 -14.75 -7.46 15.72
C ARG A 62 -15.33 -6.39 14.80
N ARG A 63 -16.15 -6.78 13.83
CA ARG A 63 -16.89 -5.86 12.97
C ARG A 63 -17.86 -4.99 13.79
N ALA A 64 -18.65 -5.61 14.68
CA ALA A 64 -19.56 -4.88 15.56
C ALA A 64 -18.80 -3.87 16.45
N ARG A 65 -17.63 -4.24 16.96
CA ARG A 65 -16.75 -3.36 17.72
C ARG A 65 -16.25 -2.19 16.89
N LEU A 66 -15.86 -2.42 15.61
CA LEU A 66 -15.46 -1.36 14.70
C LEU A 66 -16.58 -0.33 14.52
N HIS A 67 -17.79 -0.78 14.18
CA HIS A 67 -18.95 0.11 14.01
C HIS A 67 -19.26 0.87 15.31
N GLN A 68 -19.12 0.24 16.48
CA GLN A 68 -19.30 0.92 17.77
C GLN A 68 -18.25 2.02 18.02
N LEU A 69 -16.98 1.76 17.68
CA LEU A 69 -15.88 2.72 17.87
C LEU A 69 -15.99 3.92 16.94
N VAL A 70 -16.36 3.70 15.69
CA VAL A 70 -16.55 4.77 14.70
C VAL A 70 -17.81 5.58 14.99
N GLY A 71 -18.90 4.93 15.42
CA GLY A 71 -20.17 5.57 15.71
C GLY A 71 -20.72 6.36 14.53
N ASP A 72 -21.28 7.56 14.79
CA ASP A 72 -21.86 8.46 13.79
C ASP A 72 -20.85 9.51 13.29
N ALA A 73 -19.56 9.18 13.24
CA ALA A 73 -18.52 10.10 12.79
C ALA A 73 -18.74 10.50 11.31
N SER A 74 -19.00 11.79 11.08
CA SER A 74 -19.37 12.32 9.75
C SER A 74 -18.21 12.31 8.74
N ASP A 75 -16.98 12.17 9.19
CA ASP A 75 -15.75 12.11 8.41
C ASP A 75 -15.38 10.67 7.99
N VAL A 76 -16.14 9.65 8.44
CA VAL A 76 -15.82 8.22 8.24
C VAL A 76 -16.97 7.50 7.56
N GLU A 77 -16.63 6.69 6.54
CA GLU A 77 -17.50 5.70 5.92
C GLU A 77 -16.90 4.30 6.12
N ILE A 78 -17.73 3.32 6.51
CA ILE A 78 -17.31 1.92 6.62
C ILE A 78 -17.91 1.12 5.47
N ILE A 79 -17.08 0.36 4.77
CA ILE A 79 -17.46 -0.62 3.76
C ILE A 79 -17.27 -2.02 4.36
N ASP A 80 -18.37 -2.73 4.62
CA ASP A 80 -18.32 -4.14 5.03
C ASP A 80 -18.07 -5.02 3.80
N HIS A 81 -16.81 -5.39 3.57
CA HIS A 81 -16.44 -6.25 2.44
C HIS A 81 -16.85 -7.70 2.71
N PRO A 82 -17.42 -8.42 1.71
CA PRO A 82 -18.05 -9.72 1.96
C PRO A 82 -17.06 -10.85 2.23
N ALA A 83 -15.80 -10.72 1.80
CA ALA A 83 -14.75 -11.73 1.95
C ALA A 83 -13.40 -11.08 2.26
N ASN A 84 -12.49 -11.80 2.90
CA ASN A 84 -11.11 -11.33 3.04
C ASN A 84 -10.34 -11.63 1.75
N ASP A 85 -10.27 -10.63 0.88
CA ASP A 85 -9.56 -10.70 -0.41
C ASP A 85 -8.10 -10.18 -0.29
N GLY A 86 -7.59 -10.09 0.92
CA GLY A 86 -6.23 -9.60 1.20
C GLY A 86 -6.14 -8.08 1.18
N PHE A 87 -4.92 -7.56 1.29
CA PHE A 87 -4.71 -6.11 1.31
C PHE A 87 -5.13 -5.46 -0.01
N GLY A 88 -4.71 -6.01 -1.15
CA GLY A 88 -5.03 -5.46 -2.47
C GLY A 88 -6.53 -5.44 -2.76
N GLY A 89 -7.27 -6.52 -2.43
CA GLY A 89 -8.73 -6.58 -2.62
C GLY A 89 -9.48 -5.59 -1.74
N GLY A 90 -9.13 -5.53 -0.44
CA GLY A 90 -9.69 -4.53 0.48
C GLY A 90 -9.38 -3.09 0.02
N ALA A 91 -8.13 -2.82 -0.37
CA ALA A 91 -7.74 -1.52 -0.91
C ALA A 91 -8.56 -1.14 -2.14
N ASN A 92 -8.76 -2.08 -3.07
CA ASN A 92 -9.55 -1.86 -4.28
C ASN A 92 -11.00 -1.49 -3.98
N ALA A 93 -11.63 -2.08 -2.97
CA ALA A 93 -12.99 -1.72 -2.56
C ALA A 93 -13.07 -0.24 -2.13
N GLY A 94 -12.15 0.21 -1.30
CA GLY A 94 -12.07 1.61 -0.87
C GLY A 94 -11.69 2.58 -2.00
N LEU A 95 -10.72 2.20 -2.84
CA LEU A 95 -10.29 3.01 -3.98
C LEU A 95 -11.40 3.16 -5.04
N ARG A 96 -12.15 2.10 -5.36
CA ARG A 96 -13.34 2.19 -6.25
C ARG A 96 -14.35 3.18 -5.68
N ARG A 97 -14.66 3.09 -4.38
CA ARG A 97 -15.60 4.01 -3.72
C ARG A 97 -15.14 5.48 -3.84
N TRP A 98 -13.83 5.74 -3.65
CA TRP A 98 -13.27 7.08 -3.85
C TRP A 98 -13.29 7.53 -5.32
N LEU A 99 -12.97 6.65 -6.27
CA LEU A 99 -13.02 6.95 -7.69
C LEU A 99 -14.46 7.27 -8.16
N ASP A 100 -15.47 6.55 -7.65
CA ASP A 100 -16.88 6.74 -7.97
C ASP A 100 -17.42 8.11 -7.49
N GLU A 101 -16.81 8.76 -6.50
CA GLU A 101 -17.14 10.12 -6.07
C GLU A 101 -16.80 11.18 -7.13
N GLY A 102 -16.07 10.81 -8.17
CA GLY A 102 -15.56 11.74 -9.15
C GLY A 102 -14.42 12.60 -8.61
N GLY A 103 -13.86 13.43 -9.45
CA GLY A 103 -12.76 14.31 -9.05
C GLY A 103 -11.90 14.76 -10.20
N ASN A 104 -10.78 15.42 -9.84
CA ASN A 104 -9.77 15.86 -10.79
C ASN A 104 -8.65 14.83 -10.88
N GLY A 105 -8.02 14.69 -12.06
CA GLY A 105 -6.86 13.82 -12.25
C GLY A 105 -5.69 14.11 -11.29
N ASP A 106 -5.61 15.32 -10.75
CA ASP A 106 -4.59 15.75 -9.78
C ASP A 106 -4.95 15.44 -8.33
N ASP A 107 -6.11 14.85 -8.07
CA ASP A 107 -6.50 14.43 -6.72
C ASP A 107 -5.66 13.23 -6.27
N TRP A 108 -5.35 13.21 -4.97
CA TRP A 108 -4.59 12.15 -4.32
C TRP A 108 -5.44 11.48 -3.24
N VAL A 109 -5.30 10.18 -3.11
CA VAL A 109 -5.85 9.38 -2.01
C VAL A 109 -4.70 8.73 -1.25
N LEU A 110 -4.79 8.75 0.07
CA LEU A 110 -3.91 7.99 0.94
C LEU A 110 -4.44 6.57 1.13
N LEU A 111 -3.55 5.59 1.24
CA LEU A 111 -3.89 4.19 1.49
C LEU A 111 -2.95 3.62 2.53
N CYS A 112 -3.51 2.99 3.57
CA CYS A 112 -2.73 2.36 4.63
C CYS A 112 -3.45 1.16 5.25
N PRO A 113 -2.75 0.28 5.98
CA PRO A 113 -3.35 -0.65 6.92
C PRO A 113 -3.87 0.09 8.16
N HIS A 114 -4.56 -0.63 9.02
CA HIS A 114 -5.28 -0.11 10.19
C HIS A 114 -4.41 0.21 11.41
N ASP A 115 -3.09 0.03 11.35
CA ASP A 115 -2.18 0.08 12.48
C ASP A 115 -0.97 1.01 12.25
N VAL A 116 -1.22 2.20 11.70
CA VAL A 116 -0.17 3.18 11.41
C VAL A 116 -0.06 4.24 12.51
N ALA A 117 1.18 4.61 12.81
CA ALA A 117 1.53 5.76 13.64
C ALA A 117 2.24 6.81 12.79
N LEU A 118 1.73 8.04 12.79
CA LEU A 118 2.15 9.13 11.92
C LEU A 118 2.85 10.24 12.71
N ALA A 119 3.94 10.81 12.15
CA ALA A 119 4.41 12.10 12.63
C ALA A 119 3.36 13.19 12.33
N PRO A 120 3.26 14.28 13.13
CA PRO A 120 2.20 15.28 12.98
C PRO A 120 2.10 15.96 11.61
N ASP A 121 3.20 16.05 10.88
CA ASP A 121 3.36 16.68 9.56
C ASP A 121 3.52 15.67 8.41
N CYS A 122 3.35 14.38 8.70
CA CYS A 122 3.60 13.30 7.74
C CYS A 122 2.78 13.44 6.45
N VAL A 123 1.47 13.69 6.58
CA VAL A 123 0.54 13.80 5.43
C VAL A 123 0.85 15.05 4.61
N GLU A 124 1.14 16.18 5.24
CA GLU A 124 1.52 17.43 4.57
C GLU A 124 2.79 17.24 3.74
N LEU A 125 3.86 16.75 4.36
CA LEU A 125 5.14 16.52 3.68
C LEU A 125 5.00 15.53 2.52
N LEU A 126 4.22 14.44 2.71
CA LEU A 126 4.00 13.42 1.69
C LEU A 126 3.27 14.00 0.46
N LEU A 127 2.16 14.69 0.69
CA LEU A 127 1.33 15.21 -0.40
C LEU A 127 1.99 16.40 -1.10
N ASP A 128 2.67 17.28 -0.39
CA ASP A 128 3.34 18.43 -1.00
C ASP A 128 4.52 18.00 -1.88
N ALA A 129 5.34 17.06 -1.41
CA ALA A 129 6.42 16.51 -2.21
C ALA A 129 5.91 15.74 -3.44
N ALA A 130 4.82 14.95 -3.30
CA ALA A 130 4.22 14.22 -4.41
C ALA A 130 3.61 15.15 -5.46
N ARG A 131 2.94 16.24 -5.05
CA ARG A 131 2.37 17.25 -5.94
C ARG A 131 3.43 18.09 -6.66
N ALA A 132 4.61 18.27 -6.04
CA ALA A 132 5.72 19.00 -6.64
C ALA A 132 6.39 18.23 -7.79
N GLU A 133 6.15 16.92 -7.92
CA GLU A 133 6.70 16.07 -8.96
C GLU A 133 5.65 15.84 -10.07
N PRO A 134 5.78 16.45 -11.25
CA PRO A 134 4.72 16.47 -12.27
C PRO A 134 4.29 15.08 -12.75
N MET A 135 5.24 14.15 -12.83
CA MET A 135 5.01 12.78 -13.29
C MET A 135 4.79 11.78 -12.15
N ALA A 136 4.72 12.25 -10.90
CA ALA A 136 4.40 11.36 -9.79
C ALA A 136 2.98 10.81 -9.90
N GLY A 137 2.86 9.49 -9.96
CA GLY A 137 1.60 8.76 -9.86
C GLY A 137 1.45 8.04 -8.52
N LEU A 138 2.57 7.67 -7.91
CA LEU A 138 2.65 6.92 -6.66
C LEU A 138 3.71 7.55 -5.75
N ALA A 139 3.42 7.61 -4.46
CA ALA A 139 4.38 8.01 -3.45
C ALA A 139 4.20 7.18 -2.17
N CYS A 140 5.21 7.14 -1.32
CA CYS A 140 5.08 6.57 0.02
C CYS A 140 5.81 7.38 1.07
N ALA A 141 5.35 7.25 2.31
CA ALA A 141 5.97 7.84 3.46
C ALA A 141 7.24 7.07 3.88
N ASP A 142 8.05 7.69 4.72
CA ASP A 142 9.33 7.19 5.22
C ASP A 142 9.13 6.37 6.50
N VAL A 143 9.38 5.07 6.44
CA VAL A 143 9.32 4.17 7.61
C VAL A 143 10.50 4.33 8.58
N GLY A 144 11.49 5.12 8.22
CA GLY A 144 12.58 5.50 9.11
C GLY A 144 13.79 4.57 9.14
N ASP A 145 13.85 3.58 8.28
CA ASP A 145 14.94 2.60 8.20
C ASP A 145 16.15 3.06 7.36
N GLY A 146 16.04 4.25 6.73
CA GLY A 146 17.09 4.81 5.87
C GLY A 146 17.16 4.22 4.46
N HIS A 147 16.24 3.33 4.11
CA HIS A 147 16.20 2.67 2.80
C HIS A 147 15.15 3.28 1.86
N VAL A 148 15.26 2.89 0.58
CA VAL A 148 14.33 3.23 -0.50
C VAL A 148 13.89 1.94 -1.17
N PRO A 149 12.59 1.75 -1.49
CA PRO A 149 12.11 0.59 -2.22
C PRO A 149 12.71 0.48 -3.62
N TYR A 150 13.21 -0.71 -3.94
CA TYR A 150 13.86 -1.03 -5.21
C TYR A 150 13.35 -2.37 -5.76
N ILE A 151 13.25 -2.53 -7.07
CA ILE A 151 12.83 -3.77 -7.72
C ILE A 151 14.03 -4.44 -8.38
N ASP A 152 14.47 -5.55 -7.79
CA ASP A 152 15.55 -6.38 -8.33
C ASP A 152 14.99 -7.44 -9.30
N PRO A 153 15.64 -7.70 -10.44
CA PRO A 153 15.15 -8.65 -11.45
C PRO A 153 15.05 -10.11 -10.98
N TYR A 154 15.73 -10.48 -9.90
CA TYR A 154 15.71 -11.82 -9.31
C TYR A 154 15.00 -11.88 -7.97
N PHE A 155 15.11 -10.83 -7.16
CA PHE A 155 14.58 -10.82 -5.80
C PHE A 155 13.21 -10.12 -5.70
N GLY A 156 12.74 -9.45 -6.77
CA GLY A 156 11.51 -8.67 -6.73
C GLY A 156 11.68 -7.41 -5.89
N GLY A 157 10.66 -7.06 -5.08
CA GLY A 157 10.75 -5.90 -4.20
C GLY A 157 11.76 -6.13 -3.07
N ILE A 158 12.75 -5.25 -2.99
CA ILE A 158 13.75 -5.17 -1.92
C ILE A 158 13.90 -3.72 -1.48
N THR A 159 14.77 -3.44 -0.53
CA THR A 159 15.14 -2.08 -0.15
C THR A 159 16.64 -1.86 -0.31
N MET A 160 17.01 -0.63 -0.69
CA MET A 160 18.42 -0.22 -0.86
C MET A 160 18.68 1.03 0.00
N PRO A 161 19.91 1.27 0.47
CA PRO A 161 20.25 2.49 1.17
C PRO A 161 19.87 3.73 0.35
N GLY A 162 19.13 4.66 0.96
CA GLY A 162 18.70 5.91 0.34
C GLY A 162 19.51 7.11 0.83
N SER A 163 19.21 8.30 0.29
CA SER A 163 19.75 9.55 0.79
C SER A 163 19.18 9.87 2.18
N PRO A 164 19.99 10.42 3.11
CA PRO A 164 19.47 10.93 4.38
C PRO A 164 18.77 12.29 4.25
N LEU A 165 18.88 12.97 3.09
CA LEU A 165 18.31 14.30 2.88
C LEU A 165 16.79 14.22 2.81
N PRO A 166 16.05 15.17 3.42
CA PRO A 166 14.59 15.21 3.37
C PRO A 166 14.07 15.51 1.96
N GLY A 167 12.80 15.13 1.73
CA GLY A 167 12.08 15.37 0.48
C GLY A 167 11.98 14.14 -0.42
N TRP A 168 11.61 14.36 -1.68
CA TRP A 168 11.37 13.33 -2.68
C TRP A 168 12.64 12.55 -3.03
N GLN A 169 12.53 11.23 -2.99
CA GLN A 169 13.55 10.30 -3.47
C GLN A 169 12.91 9.31 -4.43
N PRO A 170 13.42 9.19 -5.67
CA PRO A 170 12.94 8.19 -6.61
C PRO A 170 12.96 6.79 -5.99
N ALA A 171 11.84 6.08 -6.12
CA ALA A 171 11.67 4.70 -5.67
C ALA A 171 11.09 3.86 -6.79
N ASP A 172 11.33 2.55 -6.77
CA ASP A 172 10.76 1.68 -7.78
C ASP A 172 9.31 1.27 -7.48
N TYR A 173 8.91 1.31 -6.21
CA TYR A 173 7.53 1.06 -5.78
C TYR A 173 7.25 1.76 -4.44
N PRO A 174 5.97 2.03 -4.09
CA PRO A 174 5.66 2.63 -2.80
C PRO A 174 5.69 1.56 -1.69
N HIS A 175 6.16 1.93 -0.50
CA HIS A 175 6.07 1.07 0.68
C HIS A 175 4.62 1.03 1.19
N GLY A 176 4.08 -0.16 1.47
CA GLY A 176 2.68 -0.38 1.79
C GLY A 176 2.18 0.20 3.12
N THR A 177 3.06 0.77 3.97
CA THR A 177 2.68 1.33 5.28
C THR A 177 1.80 2.59 5.16
N LEU A 178 2.18 3.53 4.29
CA LEU A 178 1.35 4.68 3.90
C LEU A 178 1.72 5.09 2.48
N MET A 179 0.78 4.90 1.57
CA MET A 179 0.91 5.26 0.16
C MET A 179 0.05 6.49 -0.15
N ALA A 180 0.51 7.32 -1.09
CA ALA A 180 -0.29 8.32 -1.77
C ALA A 180 -0.40 7.92 -3.26
N LEU A 181 -1.64 7.88 -3.77
CA LEU A 181 -1.97 7.41 -5.10
C LEU A 181 -2.71 8.51 -5.84
N ARG A 182 -2.23 8.88 -7.06
CA ARG A 182 -2.84 9.94 -7.87
C ARG A 182 -3.96 9.37 -8.73
N ARG A 183 -5.09 10.07 -8.78
CA ARG A 183 -6.27 9.66 -9.55
C ARG A 183 -5.94 9.37 -11.01
N ALA A 184 -5.31 10.32 -11.73
CA ALA A 184 -4.98 10.14 -13.14
C ALA A 184 -4.11 8.90 -13.40
N CYS A 185 -3.21 8.56 -12.47
CA CYS A 185 -2.43 7.34 -12.56
C CYS A 185 -3.32 6.10 -12.43
N LEU A 186 -4.19 6.05 -11.40
CA LEU A 186 -5.09 4.91 -11.20
C LEU A 186 -6.10 4.75 -12.33
N ASP A 187 -6.62 5.85 -12.87
CA ASP A 187 -7.55 5.82 -14.02
C ASP A 187 -6.89 5.20 -15.25
N GLU A 188 -5.60 5.41 -15.45
CA GLU A 188 -4.83 4.89 -16.59
C GLU A 188 -4.39 3.43 -16.40
N ILE A 189 -3.82 3.11 -15.24
CA ILE A 189 -3.19 1.79 -15.02
C ILE A 189 -4.11 0.77 -14.34
N GLY A 190 -5.27 1.20 -13.82
CA GLY A 190 -6.16 0.41 -12.98
C GLY A 190 -5.65 0.27 -11.54
N LEU A 191 -6.33 -0.58 -10.79
CA LEU A 191 -6.11 -0.80 -9.36
C LEU A 191 -5.14 -1.98 -9.10
N PHE A 192 -5.05 -2.45 -7.85
CA PHE A 192 -4.20 -3.58 -7.48
C PHE A 192 -4.64 -4.89 -8.16
N ASP A 193 -3.69 -5.74 -8.51
CA ASP A 193 -3.97 -7.12 -8.92
C ASP A 193 -4.29 -7.98 -7.68
N GLU A 194 -5.57 -8.29 -7.49
CA GLU A 194 -6.09 -9.03 -6.34
C GLU A 194 -5.54 -10.47 -6.24
N SER A 195 -4.93 -10.98 -7.32
CA SER A 195 -4.32 -12.30 -7.32
C SER A 195 -3.11 -12.43 -6.38
N PHE A 196 -2.49 -11.32 -5.96
CA PHE A 196 -1.42 -11.30 -4.98
C PHE A 196 -1.91 -11.60 -3.57
N PHE A 197 -3.11 -11.19 -3.20
CA PHE A 197 -3.68 -11.21 -1.87
C PHE A 197 -3.00 -10.23 -0.91
N ALA A 198 -1.72 -10.40 -0.61
CA ALA A 198 -0.87 -9.47 0.14
C ALA A 198 0.60 -9.69 -0.20
N TYR A 199 1.40 -8.65 -0.13
CA TYR A 199 2.82 -8.53 -0.50
C TYR A 199 3.08 -8.62 -2.00
N CYS A 200 3.86 -7.72 -2.52
CA CYS A 200 4.25 -7.48 -3.91
C CYS A 200 3.17 -6.83 -4.81
N GLU A 201 1.95 -6.63 -4.35
CA GLU A 201 0.91 -5.92 -5.10
C GLU A 201 1.28 -4.46 -5.37
N GLU A 202 1.96 -3.80 -4.45
CA GLU A 202 2.47 -2.42 -4.62
C GLU A 202 3.56 -2.36 -5.70
N ALA A 203 4.42 -3.38 -5.75
CA ALA A 203 5.46 -3.46 -6.76
C ALA A 203 4.89 -3.74 -8.15
N ASP A 204 3.84 -4.58 -8.27
CA ASP A 204 3.11 -4.79 -9.52
C ASP A 204 2.44 -3.51 -9.99
N LEU A 205 1.72 -2.80 -9.10
CA LEU A 205 1.10 -1.50 -9.39
C LEU A 205 2.13 -0.51 -9.92
N ALA A 206 3.30 -0.42 -9.27
CA ALA A 206 4.37 0.49 -9.68
C ALA A 206 5.01 0.10 -11.01
N LEU A 207 5.14 -1.17 -11.34
CA LEU A 207 5.61 -1.61 -12.66
C LEU A 207 4.64 -1.19 -13.77
N ARG A 208 3.32 -1.30 -13.54
CA ARG A 208 2.31 -0.80 -14.49
C ARG A 208 2.34 0.71 -14.62
N ALA A 209 2.47 1.44 -13.51
CA ALA A 209 2.61 2.89 -13.50
C ALA A 209 3.85 3.34 -14.31
N ARG A 210 5.01 2.71 -14.08
CA ARG A 210 6.24 3.00 -14.82
C ARG A 210 6.09 2.72 -16.32
N ALA A 211 5.41 1.64 -16.71
CA ALA A 211 5.17 1.30 -18.11
C ALA A 211 4.32 2.36 -18.82
N SER A 212 3.48 3.11 -18.11
CA SER A 212 2.68 4.25 -18.57
C SER A 212 3.39 5.61 -18.41
N GLY A 213 4.65 5.62 -17.95
CA GLY A 213 5.45 6.86 -17.81
C GLY A 213 5.29 7.57 -16.46
N TRP A 214 4.52 7.04 -15.53
CA TRP A 214 4.43 7.56 -14.17
C TRP A 214 5.66 7.23 -13.34
N THR A 215 5.98 8.10 -12.37
CA THR A 215 7.07 7.89 -11.42
C THR A 215 6.54 7.55 -10.04
N CYS A 216 7.38 6.86 -9.26
CA CYS A 216 7.15 6.57 -7.86
C CYS A 216 8.27 7.17 -7.01
N GLY A 217 7.97 7.62 -5.79
CA GLY A 217 8.97 8.11 -4.85
C GLY A 217 8.64 7.82 -3.40
N LEU A 218 9.70 7.81 -2.59
CA LEU A 218 9.63 7.86 -1.13
C LEU A 218 9.89 9.30 -0.69
N VAL A 219 9.05 9.81 0.22
CA VAL A 219 9.24 11.16 0.78
C VAL A 219 9.98 11.06 2.11
N ARG A 220 11.29 11.31 2.07
CA ARG A 220 12.15 11.30 3.26
C ARG A 220 11.74 12.39 4.23
N GLY A 221 11.46 12.02 5.48
CA GLY A 221 10.98 12.91 6.52
C GLY A 221 9.46 12.85 6.77
N ALA A 222 8.65 12.42 5.81
CA ALA A 222 7.23 12.10 6.03
C ALA A 222 7.13 10.79 6.83
N ARG A 223 7.25 10.85 8.14
CA ARG A 223 7.46 9.69 9.01
C ARG A 223 6.18 8.92 9.32
N VAL A 224 6.26 7.60 9.09
CA VAL A 224 5.21 6.64 9.44
C VAL A 224 5.83 5.36 9.99
N GLN A 225 5.13 4.65 10.87
CA GLN A 225 5.50 3.34 11.38
C GLN A 225 4.27 2.43 11.46
N ASN A 226 4.44 1.12 11.25
CA ASN A 226 3.44 0.13 11.64
C ASN A 226 3.66 -0.23 13.11
N VAL A 227 2.57 -0.21 13.87
CA VAL A 227 2.63 -0.51 15.32
C VAL A 227 2.68 -2.01 15.56
N ASN A 228 2.08 -2.82 14.68
CA ASN A 228 1.97 -4.26 14.81
C ASN A 228 2.50 -5.00 13.57
N LEU A 229 2.97 -6.24 13.80
CA LEU A 229 3.21 -7.18 12.70
C LEU A 229 1.90 -7.91 12.40
N GLY A 230 1.23 -7.56 11.31
CA GLY A 230 -0.13 -8.02 10.98
C GLY A 230 -0.29 -9.52 10.69
N SER A 231 0.80 -10.30 10.50
CA SER A 231 0.72 -11.71 10.11
C SER A 231 1.83 -12.55 10.73
N SER A 232 1.60 -13.88 10.87
CA SER A 232 2.65 -14.80 11.34
C SER A 232 3.79 -14.90 10.32
N VAL A 233 5.00 -15.20 10.82
CA VAL A 233 6.19 -15.39 9.96
C VAL A 233 5.94 -16.40 8.83
N ALA A 234 5.19 -17.47 9.11
CA ALA A 234 4.87 -18.48 8.11
C ALA A 234 4.00 -17.92 6.97
N VAL A 235 2.98 -17.14 7.30
CA VAL A 235 2.10 -16.48 6.32
C VAL A 235 2.90 -15.49 5.46
N VAL A 236 3.72 -14.66 6.10
CA VAL A 236 4.56 -13.68 5.41
C VAL A 236 5.52 -14.38 4.44
N ASP A 237 6.27 -15.40 4.91
CA ASP A 237 7.26 -16.11 4.07
C ASP A 237 6.59 -16.86 2.90
N TYR A 238 5.42 -17.48 3.13
CA TYR A 238 4.64 -18.11 2.06
C TYR A 238 4.23 -17.11 0.98
N LEU A 239 3.58 -16.01 1.38
CA LEU A 239 3.06 -15.01 0.43
C LEU A 239 4.20 -14.31 -0.29
N GLN A 240 5.22 -13.84 0.40
CA GLN A 240 6.39 -13.21 -0.21
C GLN A 240 7.07 -14.14 -1.21
N GLN A 241 7.26 -15.41 -0.85
CA GLN A 241 7.91 -16.37 -1.76
C GLN A 241 7.07 -16.62 -3.02
N ARG A 242 5.76 -16.88 -2.87
CA ARG A 242 4.85 -17.10 -4.01
C ARG A 242 4.76 -15.87 -4.92
N ASN A 243 4.57 -14.72 -4.31
CA ASN A 243 4.30 -13.48 -5.03
C ASN A 243 5.56 -12.87 -5.66
N THR A 244 6.73 -13.00 -5.02
CA THR A 244 8.01 -12.64 -5.65
C THR A 244 8.24 -13.42 -6.95
N LEU A 245 7.95 -14.72 -6.98
CA LEU A 245 8.07 -15.52 -8.21
C LEU A 245 7.11 -15.02 -9.31
N ARG A 246 5.90 -14.58 -8.94
CA ARG A 246 4.94 -13.95 -9.85
C ARG A 246 5.48 -12.64 -10.41
N LEU A 247 5.92 -11.74 -9.52
CA LEU A 247 6.47 -10.45 -9.89
C LEU A 247 7.70 -10.59 -10.79
N VAL A 248 8.65 -11.46 -10.44
CA VAL A 248 9.82 -11.77 -11.28
C VAL A 248 9.39 -12.34 -12.63
N ARG A 249 8.33 -13.16 -12.66
CA ARG A 249 7.80 -13.71 -13.92
C ARG A 249 7.24 -12.63 -14.85
N SER A 250 6.50 -11.68 -14.31
CA SER A 250 5.88 -10.60 -15.09
C SER A 250 6.94 -9.63 -15.64
N MET A 251 7.92 -9.22 -14.85
CA MET A 251 8.89 -8.20 -15.23
C MET A 251 10.14 -8.75 -15.95
N SER A 252 10.62 -9.95 -15.61
CA SER A 252 11.94 -10.46 -16.04
C SER A 252 11.88 -11.80 -16.80
N GLY A 253 10.72 -12.47 -16.79
CA GLY A 253 10.47 -13.68 -17.57
C GLY A 253 10.95 -14.99 -16.92
N ARG A 254 10.81 -16.10 -17.65
CA ARG A 254 10.97 -17.47 -17.13
C ARG A 254 12.39 -17.80 -16.66
N TYR A 255 13.41 -17.26 -17.31
CA TYR A 255 14.80 -17.50 -16.93
C TYR A 255 15.10 -16.98 -15.51
N HIS A 256 14.68 -15.76 -15.21
CA HIS A 256 14.87 -15.17 -13.89
C HIS A 256 14.09 -15.92 -12.81
N VAL A 257 12.88 -16.38 -13.11
CA VAL A 257 12.11 -17.25 -12.20
C VAL A 257 12.86 -18.55 -11.90
N PHE A 258 13.44 -19.20 -12.92
CA PHE A 258 14.21 -20.42 -12.71
C PHE A 258 15.41 -20.18 -11.77
N ILE A 259 16.18 -19.12 -12.00
CA ILE A 259 17.29 -18.74 -11.11
C ILE A 259 16.77 -18.42 -9.71
N ARG A 260 15.65 -17.66 -9.59
CA ARG A 260 15.05 -17.36 -8.28
C ARG A 260 14.60 -18.60 -7.52
N LEU A 261 14.08 -19.61 -8.21
CA LEU A 261 13.72 -20.90 -7.61
C LEU A 261 14.96 -21.61 -7.06
N LEU A 262 16.07 -21.65 -7.83
CA LEU A 262 17.33 -22.23 -7.35
C LEU A 262 17.86 -21.50 -6.10
N ILE A 263 17.83 -20.15 -6.11
CA ILE A 263 18.20 -19.33 -4.95
C ILE A 263 17.31 -19.67 -3.75
N SER A 264 16.01 -19.80 -3.95
CA SER A 264 15.05 -20.10 -2.87
C SER A 264 15.29 -21.49 -2.27
N VAL A 265 15.59 -22.50 -3.09
CA VAL A 265 15.99 -23.83 -2.61
C VAL A 265 17.28 -23.75 -1.79
N GLY A 266 18.28 -23.03 -2.29
CA GLY A 266 19.53 -22.78 -1.56
C GLY A 266 19.31 -22.10 -0.20
N GLN A 267 18.42 -21.11 -0.15
CA GLN A 267 18.02 -20.45 1.08
C GLN A 267 17.32 -21.39 2.07
N VAL A 268 16.45 -22.30 1.60
CA VAL A 268 15.82 -23.32 2.45
C VAL A 268 16.88 -24.25 3.04
N VAL A 269 17.77 -24.78 2.20
CA VAL A 269 18.85 -25.69 2.65
C VAL A 269 19.76 -24.97 3.65
N SER A 270 20.21 -23.77 3.32
CA SER A 270 21.10 -22.99 4.21
C SER A 270 20.42 -22.64 5.53
N GLY A 271 19.16 -22.18 5.52
CA GLY A 271 18.43 -21.82 6.71
C GLY A 271 18.11 -22.99 7.63
N VAL A 272 17.89 -24.20 7.06
CA VAL A 272 17.69 -25.43 7.86
C VAL A 272 19.03 -25.90 8.46
N LEU A 273 20.12 -25.85 7.69
CA LEU A 273 21.45 -26.30 8.16
C LEU A 273 22.12 -25.29 9.10
N ARG A 274 21.81 -24.00 8.96
CA ARG A 274 22.40 -22.90 9.73
C ARG A 274 21.30 -21.93 10.24
N PRO A 275 20.47 -22.33 11.21
CA PRO A 275 19.33 -21.53 11.67
C PRO A 275 19.72 -20.14 12.17
N ALA A 276 20.90 -19.98 12.76
CA ALA A 276 21.40 -18.68 13.25
C ALA A 276 21.69 -17.65 12.14
N SER A 277 21.83 -18.08 10.87
CA SER A 277 22.04 -17.21 9.71
C SER A 277 20.81 -17.10 8.82
N ALA A 278 19.66 -17.64 9.25
CA ALA A 278 18.41 -17.54 8.50
C ALA A 278 17.88 -16.09 8.53
N PRO A 279 17.20 -15.64 7.48
CA PRO A 279 16.51 -14.35 7.48
C PRO A 279 15.48 -14.27 8.63
N LEU A 280 15.17 -13.02 9.09
CA LEU A 280 14.15 -12.80 10.12
C LEU A 280 12.78 -13.39 9.72
N VAL A 281 12.43 -13.28 8.45
CA VAL A 281 11.24 -13.91 7.86
C VAL A 281 11.68 -15.20 7.18
N PHE A 282 11.70 -16.30 7.94
CA PHE A 282 12.08 -17.62 7.43
C PHE A 282 11.26 -18.73 8.08
N HIS A 283 10.47 -19.42 7.25
CA HIS A 283 9.73 -20.61 7.62
C HIS A 283 9.82 -21.65 6.49
N PRO A 284 10.70 -22.66 6.58
CA PRO A 284 11.11 -23.49 5.44
C PRO A 284 9.93 -24.21 4.77
N ARG A 285 8.97 -24.73 5.55
CA ARG A 285 7.76 -25.39 5.02
C ARG A 285 6.87 -24.39 4.26
N ALA A 286 6.63 -23.20 4.81
CA ALA A 286 5.82 -22.18 4.19
C ALA A 286 6.45 -21.71 2.86
N ARG A 287 7.76 -21.49 2.84
CA ARG A 287 8.52 -21.11 1.64
C ARG A 287 8.40 -22.17 0.54
N LEU A 288 8.57 -23.47 0.86
CA LEU A 288 8.38 -24.56 -0.09
C LEU A 288 6.95 -24.63 -0.62
N LEU A 289 5.94 -24.41 0.24
CA LEU A 289 4.54 -24.34 -0.16
C LEU A 289 4.28 -23.15 -1.10
N GLY A 290 4.87 -21.98 -0.83
CA GLY A 290 4.78 -20.81 -1.72
C GLY A 290 5.37 -21.09 -3.10
N MET A 291 6.54 -21.74 -3.18
CA MET A 291 7.13 -22.18 -4.46
C MET A 291 6.22 -23.16 -5.21
N ARG A 292 5.71 -24.19 -4.50
CA ARG A 292 4.79 -25.18 -5.07
C ARG A 292 3.54 -24.51 -5.63
N ASP A 293 2.92 -23.61 -4.87
CA ASP A 293 1.65 -23.01 -5.24
C ASP A 293 1.83 -22.00 -6.39
N TYR A 294 2.99 -21.32 -6.47
CA TYR A 294 3.36 -20.58 -7.68
C TYR A 294 3.43 -21.49 -8.91
N LEU A 295 4.12 -22.63 -8.82
CA LEU A 295 4.25 -23.59 -9.95
C LEU A 295 2.91 -24.19 -10.38
N LEU A 296 1.95 -24.31 -9.44
CA LEU A 296 0.58 -24.78 -9.70
C LEU A 296 -0.37 -23.66 -10.14
N GLY A 297 0.11 -22.40 -10.27
CA GLY A 297 -0.71 -21.26 -10.66
C GLY A 297 -1.74 -20.82 -9.62
N ARG A 298 -1.56 -21.19 -8.34
CA ARG A 298 -2.50 -20.84 -7.27
C ARG A 298 -2.35 -19.37 -6.85
N SER A 299 -3.48 -18.72 -6.57
CA SER A 299 -3.60 -17.33 -6.10
C SER A 299 -4.47 -17.25 -4.85
N GLY A 300 -4.69 -16.05 -4.32
CA GLY A 300 -5.57 -15.81 -3.18
C GLY A 300 -4.91 -16.12 -1.82
N PRO A 301 -5.71 -16.38 -0.77
CA PRO A 301 -5.23 -16.52 0.60
C PRO A 301 -4.26 -17.70 0.78
N PRO A 302 -3.36 -17.62 1.79
CA PRO A 302 -2.49 -18.74 2.13
C PRO A 302 -3.31 -19.93 2.64
N PRO A 303 -2.84 -21.18 2.42
CA PRO A 303 -3.41 -22.32 3.11
C PRO A 303 -3.16 -22.24 4.63
N PRO A 304 -3.86 -23.02 5.46
CA PRO A 304 -3.53 -23.12 6.87
C PRO A 304 -2.06 -23.51 7.06
N LEU A 305 -1.28 -22.60 7.69
CA LEU A 305 0.14 -22.77 7.96
C LEU A 305 0.30 -22.94 9.48
N THR A 306 0.38 -24.19 9.91
CA THR A 306 0.65 -24.58 11.31
C THR A 306 2.11 -24.93 11.50
#